data_ae8bc141a401f676152a8ab86eb26c33
#
_entry.id   ae8bc141a401f676152a8ab86eb26c33
#
_cell.length_a   1.000
_cell.length_b   1.000
_cell.length_c   1.000
_cell.angle_alpha   90.00
_cell.angle_beta   90.00
_cell.angle_gamma   90.00
#
_symmetry.space_group_name_H-M   'P 1'
#
loop_
_entity.id
_entity.type
_entity.pdbx_description
1 polymer ?
#
loop_
_entity_poly.entity_id
_entity_poly.type
_entity_poly.pdbx_seq_one_letter_code
_entity_poly.pdbx_strand_id
1 'polypeptide(L)'
;MMTAVALSGCAGGPDGGESSARPAPAIPTTAPTGGIPPTSTGTPIVLEIDGQEIAGRLDDSPTAESLASRLPLTLTFDDHGGQEKYAELPEPLDLTGAPRRSDARPLQIGYYAPDQRLILYYAYVGTFSGIVPIGSYDSAAAIEGQSEAFTVTIREARTGSESAP
;
A
#
# COMPACT_ATOMS: atom_id res chain seq x y z
N MET A 1 0.05 34.43 47.86
CA MET A 1 -1.13 35.23 47.46
C MET A 1 -1.96 34.31 46.60
N MET A 2 -2.82 33.53 47.14
CA MET A 2 -4.23 33.66 47.51
C MET A 2 -5.05 34.47 46.52
N THR A 3 -5.92 33.81 45.78
CA THR A 3 -7.34 34.10 45.85
C THR A 3 -8.14 32.98 45.16
N ALA A 4 -8.92 32.27 45.97
CA ALA A 4 -10.01 31.39 45.56
C ALA A 4 -11.29 32.22 45.41
N VAL A 5 -12.12 31.91 44.42
CA VAL A 5 -13.55 32.27 44.45
C VAL A 5 -14.39 31.07 44.06
N ALA A 6 -15.14 30.59 45.01
CA ALA A 6 -16.26 29.67 44.86
C ALA A 6 -17.55 30.47 44.83
N LEU A 7 -18.54 30.08 44.03
CA LEU A 7 -19.97 30.34 44.24
C LEU A 7 -20.78 29.23 43.58
N SER A 8 -21.44 28.61 44.28
CA SER A 8 -22.65 28.02 44.78
C SER A 8 -23.96 28.40 44.05
N GLY A 9 -24.82 27.37 43.88
CA GLY A 9 -26.26 27.45 43.85
C GLY A 9 -26.88 27.21 42.48
N CYS A 10 -27.95 26.50 42.24
CA CYS A 10 -29.07 26.08 43.07
C CYS A 10 -29.76 24.89 42.46
N ALA A 11 -30.38 24.18 43.33
CA ALA A 11 -31.30 23.06 43.12
C ALA A 11 -32.60 23.45 42.36
N GLY A 12 -33.19 22.48 41.70
CA GLY A 12 -34.54 22.49 41.18
C GLY A 12 -34.94 21.08 40.76
N GLY A 13 -35.85 20.51 41.52
CA GLY A 13 -36.27 19.13 41.56
C GLY A 13 -37.32 18.71 40.52
N PRO A 14 -38.09 17.65 40.82
CA PRO A 14 -38.35 16.58 39.84
C PRO A 14 -39.71 16.73 39.17
N ASP A 15 -39.83 16.21 37.95
CA ASP A 15 -41.17 15.81 37.50
C ASP A 15 -41.09 14.54 36.66
N GLY A 16 -41.89 13.60 37.08
CA GLY A 16 -42.01 12.28 36.50
C GLY A 16 -42.74 12.31 35.15
N GLY A 17 -42.21 11.56 34.27
CA GLY A 17 -42.80 11.24 32.96
C GLY A 17 -42.45 9.81 32.60
N GLU A 18 -43.23 8.90 33.17
CA GLU A 18 -43.33 7.50 32.75
C GLU A 18 -43.81 7.46 31.31
N SER A 19 -42.92 7.34 30.37
CA SER A 19 -43.27 7.11 28.97
C SER A 19 -42.83 5.72 28.57
N SER A 20 -43.83 4.88 28.51
CA SER A 20 -43.82 3.52 28.00
C SER A 20 -42.98 3.40 26.73
N ALA A 21 -41.82 2.83 26.84
CA ALA A 21 -40.97 2.53 25.68
C ALA A 21 -41.55 1.32 24.93
N ARG A 22 -42.23 1.63 23.85
CA ARG A 22 -42.61 0.66 22.83
C ARG A 22 -41.33 0.05 22.21
N PRO A 23 -41.17 -1.28 22.20
CA PRO A 23 -40.00 -1.87 21.54
C PRO A 23 -40.05 -1.56 20.06
N ALA A 24 -39.00 -0.91 19.55
CA ALA A 24 -38.81 -0.72 18.13
C ALA A 24 -38.54 -2.08 17.47
N PRO A 25 -39.08 -2.32 16.28
CA PRO A 25 -38.80 -3.56 15.54
C PRO A 25 -37.30 -3.62 15.21
N ALA A 26 -36.70 -4.76 15.53
CA ALA A 26 -35.33 -5.06 15.15
C ALA A 26 -35.23 -5.00 13.62
N ILE A 27 -34.46 -4.06 13.12
CA ILE A 27 -34.07 -4.01 11.73
C ILE A 27 -33.10 -5.19 11.53
N PRO A 28 -33.36 -6.13 10.62
CA PRO A 28 -32.35 -7.14 10.30
C PRO A 28 -31.14 -6.40 9.75
N THR A 29 -30.04 -6.47 10.47
CA THR A 29 -28.72 -6.11 9.96
C THR A 29 -28.40 -7.08 8.83
N THR A 30 -28.72 -6.70 7.62
CA THR A 30 -28.17 -7.34 6.44
C THR A 30 -26.66 -7.10 6.49
N ALA A 31 -25.93 -8.17 6.80
CA ALA A 31 -24.49 -8.17 6.59
C ALA A 31 -24.22 -7.73 5.15
N PRO A 32 -23.25 -6.84 4.91
CA PRO A 32 -22.88 -6.52 3.54
C PRO A 32 -22.39 -7.81 2.90
N THR A 33 -23.22 -8.37 2.05
CA THR A 33 -22.85 -9.41 1.09
C THR A 33 -21.61 -8.93 0.35
N GLY A 34 -20.57 -9.77 0.36
CA GLY A 34 -19.24 -9.54 -0.17
C GLY A 34 -19.20 -8.59 -1.35
N GLY A 35 -18.67 -7.40 -1.09
CA GLY A 35 -18.22 -6.54 -2.16
C GLY A 35 -17.20 -7.35 -2.95
N ILE A 36 -17.48 -7.58 -4.23
CA ILE A 36 -16.48 -8.03 -5.19
C ILE A 36 -15.33 -7.02 -5.02
N PRO A 37 -14.10 -7.43 -4.63
CA PRO A 37 -12.99 -6.50 -4.60
C PRO A 37 -12.91 -5.87 -5.98
N PRO A 38 -12.64 -4.56 -6.10
CA PRO A 38 -12.48 -3.94 -7.40
C PRO A 38 -11.48 -4.80 -8.18
N THR A 39 -11.85 -5.22 -9.36
CA THR A 39 -10.98 -5.97 -10.25
C THR A 39 -9.86 -5.00 -10.61
N SER A 40 -8.79 -5.01 -9.79
CA SER A 40 -7.62 -4.20 -10.07
C SER A 40 -7.01 -4.74 -11.34
N THR A 41 -7.15 -4.00 -12.42
CA THR A 41 -6.49 -4.27 -13.69
C THR A 41 -4.98 -4.24 -13.44
N GLY A 42 -4.24 -5.16 -14.03
CA GLY A 42 -2.79 -5.25 -13.88
C GLY A 42 -2.30 -6.64 -13.47
N THR A 43 -1.00 -6.85 -13.54
CA THR A 43 -0.34 -8.15 -13.32
C THR A 43 -0.10 -8.40 -11.84
N PRO A 44 -0.68 -9.45 -11.24
CA PRO A 44 -0.38 -9.83 -9.87
C PRO A 44 1.04 -10.42 -9.80
N ILE A 45 1.82 -9.96 -8.82
CA ILE A 45 3.20 -10.38 -8.61
C ILE A 45 3.45 -10.83 -7.17
N VAL A 46 4.56 -11.50 -6.97
CA VAL A 46 5.12 -11.83 -5.66
C VAL A 46 6.55 -11.33 -5.61
N LEU A 47 6.88 -10.62 -4.55
CA LEU A 47 8.25 -10.30 -4.17
C LEU A 47 8.70 -11.31 -3.11
N GLU A 48 9.76 -12.05 -3.39
CA GLU A 48 10.36 -13.01 -2.47
C GLU A 48 11.65 -12.44 -1.89
N ILE A 49 11.70 -12.32 -0.55
CA ILE A 49 12.81 -11.76 0.21
C ILE A 49 13.11 -12.74 1.35
N ASP A 50 14.30 -13.32 1.39
CA ASP A 50 14.72 -14.27 2.44
C ASP A 50 13.71 -15.39 2.71
N GLY A 51 13.03 -15.87 1.66
CA GLY A 51 11.99 -16.91 1.76
C GLY A 51 10.62 -16.39 2.22
N GLN A 52 10.47 -15.09 2.47
CA GLN A 52 9.19 -14.43 2.68
C GLN A 52 8.57 -13.98 1.35
N GLU A 53 7.32 -14.32 1.14
CA GLU A 53 6.55 -13.86 -0.02
C GLU A 53 5.68 -12.66 0.35
N ILE A 54 5.81 -11.59 -0.40
CA ILE A 54 5.00 -10.38 -0.30
C ILE A 54 4.19 -10.27 -1.59
N ALA A 55 2.87 -10.26 -1.46
CA ALA A 55 2.01 -10.04 -2.61
C ALA A 55 2.10 -8.59 -3.09
N GLY A 56 1.96 -8.41 -4.38
CA GLY A 56 1.95 -7.09 -5.02
C GLY A 56 1.22 -7.13 -6.36
N ARG A 57 1.20 -6.00 -7.01
CA ARG A 57 0.58 -5.84 -8.31
C ARG A 57 1.29 -4.77 -9.13
N LEU A 58 1.60 -5.08 -10.35
CA LEU A 58 1.94 -4.09 -11.37
C LEU A 58 0.66 -3.56 -12.01
N ASP A 59 0.61 -2.27 -12.33
CA ASP A 59 -0.50 -1.69 -13.06
C ASP A 59 -0.48 -2.08 -14.56
N ASP A 60 -1.39 -1.55 -15.35
CA ASP A 60 -1.53 -1.82 -16.78
C ASP A 60 -0.89 -0.72 -17.66
N SER A 61 0.05 0.04 -17.10
CA SER A 61 0.82 1.02 -17.87
C SER A 61 1.88 0.34 -18.74
N PRO A 62 2.27 0.94 -19.87
CA PRO A 62 3.36 0.41 -20.71
C PRO A 62 4.67 0.18 -19.94
N THR A 63 4.96 1.03 -18.94
CA THR A 63 6.15 0.88 -18.10
C THR A 63 6.05 -0.35 -17.21
N ALA A 64 4.88 -0.60 -16.62
CA ALA A 64 4.63 -1.78 -15.79
C ALA A 64 4.61 -3.07 -16.63
N GLU A 65 3.99 -3.06 -17.79
CA GLU A 65 4.00 -4.18 -18.73
C GLU A 65 5.42 -4.50 -19.22
N SER A 66 6.25 -3.48 -19.46
CA SER A 66 7.66 -3.64 -19.82
C SER A 66 8.45 -4.37 -18.71
N LEU A 67 8.15 -4.12 -17.43
CA LEU A 67 8.73 -4.88 -16.32
C LEU A 67 8.14 -6.29 -16.25
N ALA A 68 6.83 -6.45 -16.37
CA ALA A 68 6.14 -7.73 -16.30
C ALA A 68 6.68 -8.73 -17.34
N SER A 69 6.96 -8.26 -18.55
CA SER A 69 7.50 -9.10 -19.64
C SER A 69 8.90 -9.69 -19.36
N ARG A 70 9.59 -9.19 -18.32
CA ARG A 70 10.93 -9.64 -17.93
C ARG A 70 10.92 -10.57 -16.71
N LEU A 71 9.75 -10.81 -16.12
CA LEU A 71 9.62 -11.68 -14.96
C LEU A 71 9.81 -13.17 -15.33
N PRO A 72 10.43 -14.00 -14.49
CA PRO A 72 10.95 -13.66 -13.17
C PRO A 72 12.27 -12.89 -13.21
N LEU A 73 12.48 -11.98 -12.28
CA LEU A 73 13.67 -11.14 -12.19
C LEU A 73 14.20 -11.15 -10.76
N THR A 74 15.52 -11.39 -10.61
CA THR A 74 16.21 -11.34 -9.32
C THR A 74 17.15 -10.16 -9.31
N LEU A 75 16.98 -9.27 -8.34
CA LEU A 75 17.72 -8.02 -8.22
C LEU A 75 18.27 -7.85 -6.80
N THR A 76 19.42 -7.17 -6.70
CA THR A 76 19.96 -6.71 -5.41
C THR A 76 19.50 -5.29 -5.15
N PHE A 77 18.88 -5.09 -4.00
CA PHE A 77 18.37 -3.80 -3.55
C PHE A 77 19.27 -3.22 -2.47
N ASP A 78 19.48 -1.91 -2.55
CA ASP A 78 20.18 -1.10 -1.54
C ASP A 78 19.20 -0.08 -0.93
N ASP A 79 19.53 0.39 0.29
CA ASP A 79 18.74 1.44 0.94
C ASP A 79 19.13 2.83 0.43
N HIS A 80 18.12 3.70 0.27
CA HIS A 80 18.33 5.10 -0.04
C HIS A 80 17.59 6.00 0.94
N GLY A 81 18.34 6.66 1.78
CA GLY A 81 17.82 7.71 2.67
C GLY A 81 16.81 7.26 3.72
N GLY A 82 16.64 5.97 3.97
CA GLY A 82 15.64 5.47 4.91
C GLY A 82 14.19 5.69 4.43
N GLN A 83 13.97 5.75 3.12
CA GLN A 83 12.66 6.01 2.51
C GLN A 83 12.29 5.02 1.40
N GLU A 84 13.31 4.47 0.74
CA GLU A 84 13.14 3.60 -0.42
C GLU A 84 14.27 2.59 -0.56
N LYS A 85 13.98 1.46 -1.16
CA LYS A 85 14.97 0.49 -1.61
C LYS A 85 15.02 0.52 -3.12
N TYR A 86 16.20 0.55 -3.70
CA TYR A 86 16.38 0.62 -5.16
C TYR A 86 17.27 -0.50 -5.67
N ALA A 87 16.99 -0.92 -6.89
CA ALA A 87 17.85 -1.84 -7.66
C ALA A 87 17.99 -1.33 -9.09
N GLU A 88 19.18 -1.45 -9.66
CA GLU A 88 19.42 -1.09 -11.07
C GLU A 88 18.87 -2.17 -11.99
N LEU A 89 18.15 -1.76 -13.03
CA LEU A 89 17.69 -2.65 -14.07
C LEU A 89 18.75 -2.74 -15.18
N PRO A 90 18.97 -3.94 -15.76
CA PRO A 90 19.95 -4.12 -16.83
C PRO A 90 19.58 -3.37 -18.11
N GLU A 91 18.29 -3.08 -18.30
CA GLU A 91 17.76 -2.37 -19.47
C GLU A 91 16.64 -1.41 -19.04
N PRO A 92 16.49 -0.25 -19.75
CA PRO A 92 15.43 0.70 -19.44
C PRO A 92 14.05 0.12 -19.71
N LEU A 93 13.04 0.60 -18.94
CA LEU A 93 11.64 0.29 -19.18
C LEU A 93 11.05 1.24 -20.22
N ASP A 94 9.94 0.83 -20.84
CA ASP A 94 9.17 1.67 -21.75
C ASP A 94 8.54 2.85 -20.98
N LEU A 95 8.73 4.06 -21.46
CA LEU A 95 8.20 5.28 -20.85
C LEU A 95 7.02 5.86 -21.64
N THR A 96 6.43 5.10 -22.55
CA THR A 96 5.27 5.56 -23.33
C THR A 96 4.12 5.90 -22.40
N GLY A 97 3.66 7.14 -22.44
CA GLY A 97 2.58 7.64 -21.58
C GLY A 97 2.96 7.89 -20.11
N ALA A 98 4.21 7.64 -19.73
CA ALA A 98 4.66 7.82 -18.35
C ALA A 98 4.62 9.31 -17.94
N PRO A 99 4.28 9.60 -16.66
CA PRO A 99 4.32 10.96 -16.14
C PRO A 99 5.76 11.47 -16.09
N ARG A 100 5.98 12.75 -16.43
CA ARG A 100 7.31 13.35 -16.34
C ARG A 100 7.79 13.57 -14.92
N ARG A 101 6.85 13.66 -13.97
CA ARG A 101 7.11 13.78 -12.53
C ARG A 101 5.93 13.24 -11.75
N SER A 102 6.22 12.62 -10.61
CA SER A 102 5.23 12.10 -9.68
C SER A 102 5.77 12.19 -8.26
N ASP A 103 4.89 12.06 -7.27
CA ASP A 103 5.26 11.69 -5.90
C ASP A 103 5.26 10.16 -5.77
N ALA A 104 5.87 9.68 -4.71
CA ALA A 104 5.79 8.27 -4.32
C ALA A 104 5.33 8.13 -2.88
N ARG A 105 4.54 7.10 -2.64
CA ARG A 105 3.91 6.80 -1.35
C ARG A 105 4.38 5.46 -0.82
N PRO A 106 4.29 5.24 0.49
CA PRO A 106 4.56 3.93 1.05
C PRO A 106 3.78 2.83 0.33
N LEU A 107 4.40 1.67 0.17
CA LEU A 107 3.86 0.49 -0.52
C LEU A 107 3.70 0.65 -2.04
N GLN A 108 4.26 1.68 -2.64
CA GLN A 108 4.33 1.78 -4.10
C GLN A 108 5.59 1.14 -4.65
N ILE A 109 5.46 0.57 -5.84
CA ILE A 109 6.56 0.18 -6.73
C ILE A 109 6.70 1.29 -7.77
N GLY A 110 7.91 1.79 -7.94
CA GLY A 110 8.18 2.81 -8.93
C GLY A 110 9.39 2.50 -9.78
N TYR A 111 9.50 3.23 -10.86
CA TYR A 111 10.67 3.25 -11.72
C TYR A 111 11.24 4.66 -11.76
N TYR A 112 12.51 4.82 -11.42
CA TYR A 112 13.23 6.07 -11.56
C TYR A 112 13.99 6.07 -12.88
N ALA A 113 13.41 6.74 -13.85
CA ALA A 113 13.87 6.69 -15.23
C ALA A 113 15.30 7.20 -15.48
N PRO A 114 15.78 8.28 -14.80
CA PRO A 114 17.13 8.77 -15.05
C PRO A 114 18.25 7.76 -14.79
N ASP A 115 18.10 6.92 -13.76
CA ASP A 115 19.10 5.95 -13.35
C ASP A 115 18.68 4.50 -13.64
N GLN A 116 17.57 4.28 -14.32
CA GLN A 116 17.01 2.96 -14.64
C GLN A 116 16.81 2.08 -13.39
N ARG A 117 16.30 2.66 -12.31
CA ARG A 117 16.14 1.98 -11.03
C ARG A 117 14.70 1.55 -10.79
N LEU A 118 14.54 0.29 -10.41
CA LEU A 118 13.30 -0.19 -9.78
C LEU A 118 13.35 0.17 -8.31
N ILE A 119 12.24 0.73 -7.78
CA ILE A 119 12.19 1.26 -6.44
C ILE A 119 11.00 0.68 -5.67
N LEU A 120 11.24 0.28 -4.42
CA LEU A 120 10.25 -0.11 -3.44
C LEU A 120 10.16 0.99 -2.37
N TYR A 121 9.11 1.78 -2.41
CA TYR A 121 8.91 2.89 -1.48
C TYR A 121 8.27 2.40 -0.18
N TYR A 122 8.89 2.64 0.96
CA TYR A 122 8.34 2.36 2.28
C TYR A 122 8.03 3.63 3.10
N ALA A 123 8.45 4.79 2.61
CA ALA A 123 8.06 6.09 3.15
C ALA A 123 7.58 7.02 2.04
N TYR A 124 7.03 8.17 2.42
CA TYR A 124 6.62 9.19 1.45
C TYR A 124 7.84 9.89 0.86
N VAL A 125 7.90 9.92 -0.45
CA VAL A 125 8.89 10.69 -1.22
C VAL A 125 8.14 11.76 -2.01
N GLY A 126 8.55 13.01 -1.83
CA GLY A 126 7.93 14.15 -2.51
C GLY A 126 7.97 14.04 -4.03
N THR A 127 7.42 15.05 -4.69
CA THR A 127 7.31 15.05 -6.16
C THR A 127 8.65 15.33 -6.84
N PHE A 128 9.15 14.35 -7.60
CA PHE A 128 10.39 14.47 -8.38
C PHE A 128 10.17 14.13 -9.86
N SER A 129 11.03 14.72 -10.71
CA SER A 129 11.05 14.38 -12.14
C SER A 129 11.67 13.00 -12.29
N GLY A 130 11.09 12.19 -13.17
CA GLY A 130 11.57 10.84 -13.48
C GLY A 130 11.01 9.73 -12.59
N ILE A 131 10.25 10.04 -11.55
CA ILE A 131 9.47 9.03 -10.82
C ILE A 131 8.28 8.62 -11.68
N VAL A 132 8.17 7.32 -11.93
CA VAL A 132 7.06 6.69 -12.64
C VAL A 132 6.48 5.60 -11.74
N PRO A 133 5.31 5.80 -11.11
CA PRO A 133 4.62 4.74 -10.39
C PRO A 133 4.22 3.63 -11.36
N ILE A 134 4.46 2.37 -11.00
CA ILE A 134 4.17 1.20 -11.84
C ILE A 134 3.45 0.09 -11.10
N GLY A 135 3.17 0.26 -9.82
CA GLY A 135 2.48 -0.76 -9.04
C GLY A 135 2.50 -0.53 -7.54
N SER A 136 2.14 -1.58 -6.82
CA SER A 136 2.10 -1.58 -5.35
C SER A 136 2.42 -2.97 -4.79
N TYR A 137 2.73 -3.02 -3.48
CA TYR A 137 2.94 -4.25 -2.73
C TYR A 137 2.30 -4.14 -1.34
N ASP A 138 2.01 -5.27 -0.69
CA ASP A 138 1.09 -5.30 0.45
C ASP A 138 1.75 -5.03 1.80
N SER A 139 3.08 -5.18 1.93
CA SER A 139 3.77 -5.02 3.20
C SER A 139 5.21 -4.56 3.04
N ALA A 140 5.58 -3.51 3.76
CA ALA A 140 6.95 -3.02 3.83
C ALA A 140 7.80 -3.68 4.93
N ALA A 141 7.22 -4.48 5.82
CA ALA A 141 7.88 -4.97 7.02
C ALA A 141 9.19 -5.73 6.75
N ALA A 142 9.24 -6.54 5.68
CA ALA A 142 10.46 -7.26 5.30
C ALA A 142 11.49 -6.38 4.58
N ILE A 143 11.11 -5.18 4.17
CA ILE A 143 11.92 -4.25 3.39
C ILE A 143 12.55 -3.18 4.29
N GLU A 144 11.75 -2.60 5.19
CA GLU A 144 12.21 -1.53 6.11
C GLU A 144 13.36 -1.98 7.02
N GLY A 145 13.33 -3.24 7.45
CA GLY A 145 14.34 -3.81 8.35
C GLY A 145 15.70 -4.07 7.70
N GLN A 146 15.79 -4.03 6.38
CA GLN A 146 17.04 -4.29 5.65
C GLN A 146 17.90 -3.02 5.65
N SER A 147 19.02 -3.07 6.35
CA SER A 147 20.02 -1.98 6.39
C SER A 147 21.20 -2.21 5.43
N GLU A 148 21.37 -3.43 4.96
CA GLU A 148 22.38 -3.84 4.00
C GLU A 148 21.74 -4.23 2.67
N ALA A 149 22.56 -4.41 1.64
CA ALA A 149 22.09 -4.90 0.35
C ALA A 149 21.44 -6.29 0.50
N PHE A 150 20.27 -6.49 -0.08
CA PHE A 150 19.52 -7.74 -0.02
C PHE A 150 18.95 -8.11 -1.38
N THR A 151 18.63 -9.37 -1.56
CA THR A 151 18.13 -9.89 -2.84
C THR A 151 16.61 -10.01 -2.81
N VAL A 152 15.96 -9.53 -3.87
CA VAL A 152 14.53 -9.73 -4.12
C VAL A 152 14.34 -10.47 -5.43
N THR A 153 13.58 -11.55 -5.39
CA THR A 153 13.07 -12.21 -6.60
C THR A 153 11.64 -11.77 -6.84
N ILE A 154 11.40 -11.14 -7.98
CA ILE A 154 10.08 -10.70 -8.42
C ILE A 154 9.58 -11.67 -9.47
N ARG A 155 8.39 -12.22 -9.29
CA ARG A 155 7.76 -13.14 -10.22
C ARG A 155 6.26 -12.87 -10.34
N GLU A 156 5.63 -13.33 -11.40
CA GLU A 156 4.18 -13.34 -11.47
C GLU A 156 3.60 -14.24 -10.37
N ALA A 157 2.51 -13.79 -9.76
CA ALA A 157 1.75 -14.63 -8.84
C ALA A 157 1.10 -15.75 -9.65
N ARG A 158 1.28 -16.99 -9.20
CA ARG A 158 0.56 -18.12 -9.80
C ARG A 158 -0.93 -17.90 -9.55
N THR A 159 -1.70 -17.80 -10.60
CA THR A 159 -3.16 -17.85 -10.51
C THR A 159 -3.49 -19.28 -10.10
N GLY A 160 -3.56 -19.52 -8.79
CA GLY A 160 -3.86 -20.85 -8.27
C GLY A 160 -5.31 -21.21 -8.55
N SER A 161 -5.55 -21.84 -9.68
CA SER A 161 -6.61 -22.82 -9.82
C SER A 161 -5.94 -24.18 -9.75
N GLU A 162 -5.60 -24.62 -8.56
CA GLU A 162 -5.32 -26.01 -8.28
C GLU A 162 -6.06 -26.37 -7.00
N SER A 163 -7.34 -26.73 -7.14
CA SER A 163 -7.98 -27.65 -6.23
C SER A 163 -7.28 -29.00 -6.45
N ALA A 164 -6.42 -29.37 -5.52
CA ALA A 164 -5.95 -30.74 -5.44
C ALA A 164 -7.11 -31.67 -5.08
N PRO A 165 -7.14 -32.91 -5.61
CA PRO A 165 -8.20 -33.90 -5.41
C PRO A 165 -8.27 -34.41 -3.98
#